data_2e72ce0855f38531bf1918cc114e285c
#
_entry.id   2e72ce0855f38531bf1918cc114e285c
#
_cell.length_a   1.000
_cell.length_b   1.000
_cell.length_c   1.000
_cell.angle_alpha   90.00
_cell.angle_beta   90.00
_cell.angle_gamma   90.00
#
_symmetry.space_group_name_H-M   'P 1'
#
loop_
_entity.id
_entity.type
_entity.pdbx_description
1 polymer ?
#
loop_
_entity_poly.entity_id
_entity_poly.type
_entity_poly.pdbx_seq_one_letter_code
_entity_poly.pdbx_strand_id
1 'polypeptide(L)'
;MDKIEISGKVNTAICYARVVEDEAIEQIRRMCDYIITEGSRIRIMPDVHAGKGCTIGTTMTINDKAVPNIVGVDIGCGMYTVKLGNIDIDFEKVDEAAHYIPSGMDVWDGRQERFDLTKLKCYRYLRDSRRLERSLGTLGGGNHFIEIDETSDGCKYLIVHSGSRNLGKQVAQYYQRLATNLDRGYDTYLKKRDEIIRTYKEQGRKSEIQTALKELHWQVYESETSMPDDLCYVSGKYLEEYLYDVEICQNFAKRNRELMAEIILERIGMTSLEAFHTIHNYIDVDEMILRKGAIAAHNGEKVLIPINMRDGSVLAVGKGNPEWNYSAPHGAGRLMSRTAAKNNLSLDEYKEMMRGVYSTSINESTLDEAPMAYKRLEDIIDVIKESVDIIEVMKPIYNFKASN
;
A
#
# COMPACT_ATOMS: atom_id res chain seq x y z
N MET A 1 -27.99 -2.81 -0.92
CA MET A 1 -27.04 -3.39 -1.88
C MET A 1 -26.93 -4.87 -1.62
N ASP A 2 -26.90 -5.73 -2.66
CA ASP A 2 -26.67 -7.15 -2.46
C ASP A 2 -25.22 -7.35 -2.01
N LYS A 3 -25.05 -7.95 -0.83
CA LYS A 3 -23.73 -8.26 -0.23
C LYS A 3 -23.41 -9.71 -0.59
N ILE A 4 -22.17 -9.97 -0.99
CA ILE A 4 -21.69 -11.34 -1.24
C ILE A 4 -21.00 -11.85 0.01
N GLU A 5 -21.50 -12.94 0.59
CA GLU A 5 -20.86 -13.62 1.70
C GLU A 5 -19.90 -14.69 1.19
N ILE A 6 -18.63 -14.60 1.59
CA ILE A 6 -17.58 -15.56 1.20
C ILE A 6 -17.09 -16.24 2.47
N SER A 7 -17.54 -17.47 2.69
CA SER A 7 -17.24 -18.25 3.88
C SER A 7 -16.02 -19.14 3.68
N GLY A 8 -15.09 -19.12 4.64
CA GLY A 8 -14.07 -20.11 4.88
C GLY A 8 -14.42 -21.01 6.06
N LYS A 9 -13.43 -21.77 6.54
CA LYS A 9 -13.62 -22.71 7.69
C LYS A 9 -13.67 -21.99 9.05
N VAL A 10 -13.02 -20.82 9.15
CA VAL A 10 -12.85 -20.08 10.42
C VAL A 10 -13.72 -18.83 10.47
N ASN A 11 -13.84 -18.11 9.33
CA ASN A 11 -14.56 -16.85 9.30
C ASN A 11 -15.27 -16.63 7.96
N THR A 12 -16.09 -15.57 7.88
CA THR A 12 -16.80 -15.13 6.68
C THR A 12 -16.48 -13.67 6.39
N ALA A 13 -16.10 -13.38 5.15
CA ALA A 13 -15.93 -12.02 4.63
C ALA A 13 -17.23 -11.53 3.97
N ILE A 14 -17.52 -10.23 4.14
CA ILE A 14 -18.60 -9.55 3.42
C ILE A 14 -17.99 -8.71 2.30
N CYS A 15 -18.37 -8.99 1.06
CA CYS A 15 -17.92 -8.28 -0.11
C CYS A 15 -19.02 -7.36 -0.66
N TYR A 16 -18.65 -6.11 -0.95
CA TYR A 16 -19.55 -5.07 -1.48
C TYR A 16 -19.42 -4.87 -2.99
N ALA A 17 -18.62 -5.68 -3.67
CA ALA A 17 -18.51 -5.61 -5.13
C ALA A 17 -19.73 -6.24 -5.81
N ARG A 18 -20.16 -5.68 -6.93
CA ARG A 18 -21.22 -6.26 -7.79
C ARG A 18 -20.74 -7.49 -8.53
N VAL A 19 -19.48 -7.47 -8.96
CA VAL A 19 -18.82 -8.56 -9.68
C VAL A 19 -17.45 -8.78 -9.07
N VAL A 20 -17.11 -10.04 -8.80
CA VAL A 20 -15.83 -10.46 -8.24
C VAL A 20 -15.27 -11.57 -9.11
N GLU A 21 -13.99 -11.47 -9.46
CA GLU A 21 -13.28 -12.53 -10.21
C GLU A 21 -13.15 -13.81 -9.36
N ASP A 22 -13.21 -14.98 -10.00
CA ASP A 22 -13.10 -16.27 -9.31
C ASP A 22 -11.81 -16.40 -8.50
N GLU A 23 -10.69 -15.90 -9.02
CA GLU A 23 -9.41 -15.89 -8.32
C GLU A 23 -9.48 -15.05 -7.02
N ALA A 24 -10.15 -13.91 -7.05
CA ALA A 24 -10.33 -13.07 -5.87
C ALA A 24 -11.24 -13.75 -4.82
N ILE A 25 -12.32 -14.40 -5.25
CA ILE A 25 -13.19 -15.18 -4.37
C ILE A 25 -12.40 -16.27 -3.67
N GLU A 26 -11.56 -17.00 -4.41
CA GLU A 26 -10.75 -18.07 -3.85
C GLU A 26 -9.69 -17.57 -2.87
N GLN A 27 -9.05 -16.41 -3.17
CA GLN A 27 -8.10 -15.78 -2.23
C GLN A 27 -8.80 -15.35 -0.92
N ILE A 28 -10.00 -14.79 -0.98
CA ILE A 28 -10.77 -14.40 0.20
C ILE A 28 -11.14 -15.64 1.00
N ARG A 29 -11.69 -16.69 0.34
CA ARG A 29 -12.05 -17.95 1.00
C ARG A 29 -10.86 -18.59 1.68
N ARG A 30 -9.72 -18.69 0.97
CA ARG A 30 -8.47 -19.22 1.52
C ARG A 30 -8.02 -18.45 2.76
N MET A 31 -8.08 -17.12 2.76
CA MET A 31 -7.76 -16.31 3.94
C MET A 31 -8.69 -16.63 5.11
N CYS A 32 -9.99 -16.77 4.85
CA CYS A 32 -11.01 -17.09 5.85
C CYS A 32 -10.95 -18.56 6.37
N ASP A 33 -10.13 -19.43 5.77
CA ASP A 33 -9.89 -20.79 6.25
C ASP A 33 -8.96 -20.86 7.47
N TYR A 34 -8.23 -19.79 7.77
CA TYR A 34 -7.16 -19.81 8.75
C TYR A 34 -7.45 -18.95 9.99
N ILE A 35 -6.83 -19.35 11.10
CA ILE A 35 -6.98 -18.75 12.45
C ILE A 35 -6.63 -17.26 12.51
N ILE A 36 -5.92 -16.73 11.53
CA ILE A 36 -5.61 -15.29 11.42
C ILE A 36 -6.85 -14.41 11.31
N THR A 37 -7.97 -14.98 10.90
CA THR A 37 -9.24 -14.27 10.72
C THR A 37 -10.21 -14.48 11.87
N GLU A 38 -9.87 -15.32 12.85
CA GLU A 38 -10.75 -15.64 13.98
C GLU A 38 -11.16 -14.39 14.74
N GLY A 39 -12.48 -14.17 14.89
CA GLY A 39 -13.05 -13.00 15.56
C GLY A 39 -12.84 -11.66 14.82
N SER A 40 -12.20 -11.67 13.64
CA SER A 40 -12.00 -10.46 12.83
C SER A 40 -13.23 -10.13 12.01
N ARG A 41 -13.51 -8.83 11.87
CA ARG A 41 -14.52 -8.33 10.93
C ARG A 41 -13.85 -8.04 9.59
N ILE A 42 -14.17 -8.84 8.56
CA ILE A 42 -13.56 -8.76 7.23
C ILE A 42 -14.56 -8.11 6.29
N ARG A 43 -14.14 -7.03 5.63
CA ARG A 43 -14.93 -6.28 4.65
C ARG A 43 -14.11 -6.09 3.37
N ILE A 44 -14.71 -6.42 2.24
CA ILE A 44 -14.07 -6.36 0.93
C ILE A 44 -14.73 -5.25 0.13
N MET A 45 -13.90 -4.30 -0.31
CA MET A 45 -14.35 -3.10 -1.02
C MET A 45 -14.76 -3.40 -2.47
N PRO A 46 -15.56 -2.51 -3.10
CA PRO A 46 -16.07 -2.70 -4.46
C PRO A 46 -15.02 -2.83 -5.57
N ASP A 47 -13.84 -2.25 -5.37
CA ASP A 47 -12.70 -2.28 -6.28
C ASP A 47 -11.85 -3.53 -6.18
N VAL A 48 -12.34 -4.56 -5.47
CA VAL A 48 -11.64 -5.83 -5.23
C VAL A 48 -11.09 -6.47 -6.50
N HIS A 49 -9.87 -6.96 -6.40
CA HIS A 49 -9.20 -7.80 -7.40
C HIS A 49 -8.10 -8.63 -6.74
N ALA A 50 -7.62 -9.66 -7.46
CA ALA A 50 -6.58 -10.55 -6.95
C ALA A 50 -5.30 -9.78 -6.59
N GLY A 51 -4.67 -10.17 -5.48
CA GLY A 51 -3.46 -9.54 -4.94
C GLY A 51 -2.49 -10.55 -4.34
N LYS A 52 -1.32 -10.11 -3.93
CA LYS A 52 -0.35 -10.97 -3.25
C LYS A 52 -0.71 -11.11 -1.77
N GLY A 53 -0.89 -12.36 -1.31
CA GLY A 53 -1.24 -12.68 0.09
C GLY A 53 -2.75 -12.62 0.37
N CYS A 54 -3.42 -11.55 -0.02
CA CYS A 54 -4.88 -11.43 -0.06
C CYS A 54 -5.29 -10.43 -1.14
N THR A 55 -6.59 -10.34 -1.40
CA THR A 55 -7.14 -9.39 -2.38
C THR A 55 -6.85 -7.94 -2.02
N ILE A 56 -6.67 -7.11 -3.05
CA ILE A 56 -6.75 -5.65 -2.93
C ILE A 56 -8.22 -5.30 -2.65
N GLY A 57 -8.47 -4.25 -1.87
CA GLY A 57 -9.81 -3.90 -1.38
C GLY A 57 -10.17 -4.58 -0.06
N THR A 58 -9.21 -5.22 0.62
CA THR A 58 -9.46 -5.90 1.91
C THR A 58 -9.31 -4.96 3.10
N THR A 59 -10.32 -4.97 3.99
CA THR A 59 -10.21 -4.38 5.34
C THR A 59 -10.51 -5.45 6.38
N MET A 60 -9.76 -5.46 7.48
CA MET A 60 -9.89 -6.47 8.52
C MET A 60 -9.54 -5.88 9.89
N THR A 61 -10.37 -6.13 10.91
CA THR A 61 -10.00 -5.81 12.28
C THR A 61 -8.90 -6.77 12.76
N ILE A 62 -7.90 -6.23 13.44
CA ILE A 62 -6.80 -6.99 14.04
C ILE A 62 -7.11 -7.21 15.51
N ASN A 63 -7.05 -8.47 15.98
CA ASN A 63 -7.17 -8.79 17.40
C ASN A 63 -5.76 -8.95 18.01
N ASP A 64 -5.19 -10.16 17.89
CA ASP A 64 -3.90 -10.55 18.49
C ASP A 64 -2.89 -11.07 17.47
N LYS A 65 -3.23 -11.02 16.17
CA LYS A 65 -2.41 -11.54 15.07
C LYS A 65 -2.44 -10.60 13.87
N ALA A 66 -1.31 -10.40 13.22
CA ALA A 66 -1.23 -9.69 11.94
C ALA A 66 -0.36 -10.46 10.94
N VAL A 67 -0.80 -10.52 9.69
CA VAL A 67 -0.03 -11.09 8.58
C VAL A 67 0.60 -9.94 7.79
N PRO A 68 1.93 -9.79 7.76
CA PRO A 68 2.59 -8.68 7.08
C PRO A 68 2.26 -8.59 5.58
N ASN A 69 2.09 -9.72 4.89
CA ASN A 69 1.71 -9.76 3.49
C ASN A 69 0.29 -9.22 3.21
N ILE A 70 -0.61 -9.25 4.22
CA ILE A 70 -1.97 -8.71 4.05
C ILE A 70 -1.96 -7.18 4.06
N VAL A 71 -1.00 -6.50 4.72
CA VAL A 71 -0.83 -5.04 4.57
C VAL A 71 -0.26 -4.69 3.19
N GLY A 72 0.61 -5.54 2.67
CA GLY A 72 1.33 -5.33 1.42
C GLY A 72 2.75 -4.82 1.63
N VAL A 73 3.50 -4.75 0.54
CA VAL A 73 4.93 -4.38 0.58
C VAL A 73 5.17 -2.88 0.54
N ASP A 74 4.21 -2.09 0.04
CA ASP A 74 4.30 -0.62 0.02
C ASP A 74 3.48 -0.05 1.17
N ILE A 75 4.01 -0.21 2.38
CA ILE A 75 3.37 0.26 3.62
C ILE A 75 3.21 1.78 3.57
N GLY A 76 2.00 2.26 3.83
CA GLY A 76 1.68 3.69 3.83
C GLY A 76 1.52 4.30 2.44
N CYS A 77 1.41 3.48 1.37
CA CYS A 77 1.06 3.97 0.04
C CYS A 77 -0.27 4.73 0.08
N GLY A 78 -0.33 5.84 -0.65
CA GLY A 78 -1.50 6.71 -0.65
C GLY A 78 -1.26 8.01 -1.40
N MET A 79 -2.24 8.89 -1.38
CA MET A 79 -2.21 10.20 -2.00
C MET A 79 -2.00 11.32 -0.98
N TYR A 80 -1.31 12.36 -1.41
CA TYR A 80 -1.30 13.67 -0.79
C TYR A 80 -1.93 14.64 -1.75
N THR A 81 -3.06 15.22 -1.37
CA THR A 81 -3.89 16.09 -2.19
C THR A 81 -3.75 17.51 -1.68
N VAL A 82 -3.31 18.41 -2.55
CA VAL A 82 -3.03 19.82 -2.23
C VAL A 82 -3.93 20.72 -3.08
N LYS A 83 -4.77 21.50 -2.43
CA LYS A 83 -5.62 22.50 -3.08
C LYS A 83 -4.79 23.71 -3.49
N LEU A 84 -4.79 24.05 -4.77
CA LEU A 84 -4.07 25.19 -5.35
C LEU A 84 -4.99 26.41 -5.57
N GLY A 85 -6.29 26.17 -5.79
CA GLY A 85 -7.28 27.21 -6.10
C GLY A 85 -7.48 27.44 -7.59
N ASN A 86 -8.18 28.52 -7.93
CA ASN A 86 -8.47 28.91 -9.33
C ASN A 86 -7.29 29.70 -9.88
N ILE A 87 -6.30 29.00 -10.40
CA ILE A 87 -5.04 29.54 -10.92
C ILE A 87 -4.75 28.98 -12.29
N ASP A 88 -4.01 29.70 -13.11
CA ASP A 88 -3.46 29.18 -14.35
C ASP A 88 -2.26 28.27 -14.08
N ILE A 89 -2.19 27.16 -14.79
CA ILE A 89 -1.12 26.17 -14.69
C ILE A 89 -0.22 26.23 -15.91
N ASP A 90 1.05 26.49 -15.67
CA ASP A 90 2.12 26.32 -16.66
C ASP A 90 2.55 24.85 -16.69
N PHE A 91 1.97 24.07 -17.62
CA PHE A 91 2.19 22.63 -17.70
C PHE A 91 3.66 22.25 -17.98
N GLU A 92 4.40 23.09 -18.72
CA GLU A 92 5.82 22.83 -19.00
C GLU A 92 6.65 22.90 -17.70
N LYS A 93 6.40 23.92 -16.86
CA LYS A 93 7.04 24.05 -15.56
C LYS A 93 6.66 22.92 -14.59
N VAL A 94 5.39 22.50 -14.59
CA VAL A 94 4.95 21.38 -13.77
C VAL A 94 5.64 20.10 -14.21
N ASP A 95 5.75 19.86 -15.53
CA ASP A 95 6.41 18.68 -16.08
C ASP A 95 7.90 18.67 -15.77
N GLU A 96 8.59 19.83 -15.91
CA GLU A 96 9.98 19.98 -15.48
C GLU A 96 10.15 19.69 -13.98
N ALA A 97 9.24 20.16 -13.14
CA ALA A 97 9.26 19.91 -11.69
C ALA A 97 9.00 18.43 -11.37
N ALA A 98 8.09 17.77 -12.09
CA ALA A 98 7.82 16.34 -11.92
C ALA A 98 9.02 15.47 -12.36
N HIS A 99 9.65 15.81 -13.50
CA HIS A 99 10.86 15.14 -13.96
C HIS A 99 12.10 15.38 -13.08
N TYR A 100 12.14 16.46 -12.30
CA TYR A 100 13.17 16.70 -11.32
C TYR A 100 13.12 15.73 -10.14
N ILE A 101 11.93 15.24 -9.79
CA ILE A 101 11.73 14.24 -8.73
C ILE A 101 12.27 12.88 -9.20
N PRO A 102 13.24 12.27 -8.49
CA PRO A 102 13.70 10.91 -8.84
C PRO A 102 12.55 9.91 -8.83
N SER A 103 12.48 9.08 -9.87
CA SER A 103 11.40 8.13 -10.09
C SER A 103 11.93 6.71 -10.33
N GLY A 104 11.04 5.71 -10.40
CA GLY A 104 11.43 4.32 -10.57
C GLY A 104 12.34 3.83 -9.44
N MET A 105 13.53 3.38 -9.82
CA MET A 105 14.56 2.91 -8.88
C MET A 105 15.48 4.03 -8.38
N ASP A 106 15.41 5.23 -8.96
CA ASP A 106 16.32 6.32 -8.62
C ASP A 106 16.01 6.95 -7.26
N VAL A 107 17.05 7.49 -6.66
CA VAL A 107 17.01 8.23 -5.40
C VAL A 107 17.90 9.47 -5.54
N TRP A 108 17.73 10.43 -4.64
CA TRP A 108 18.57 11.63 -4.59
C TRP A 108 20.06 11.30 -4.41
N ASP A 109 20.94 12.12 -4.91
CA ASP A 109 22.40 12.00 -4.66
C ASP A 109 22.75 12.22 -3.20
N GLY A 110 22.03 13.13 -2.53
CA GLY A 110 22.11 13.43 -1.10
C GLY A 110 20.76 13.27 -0.39
N ARG A 111 20.78 13.27 0.93
CA ARG A 111 19.54 13.36 1.73
C ARG A 111 18.88 14.72 1.54
N GLN A 112 17.60 14.74 1.23
CA GLN A 112 16.81 15.96 1.21
C GLN A 112 16.45 16.41 2.64
N GLU A 113 16.11 15.45 3.50
CA GLU A 113 15.76 15.68 4.90
C GLU A 113 16.24 14.50 5.76
N ARG A 114 16.40 14.74 7.07
CA ARG A 114 16.75 13.70 8.03
C ARG A 114 15.51 12.97 8.53
N PHE A 115 15.44 11.66 8.26
CA PHE A 115 14.47 10.76 8.85
C PHE A 115 15.20 9.66 9.63
N ASP A 116 14.91 9.50 10.92
CA ASP A 116 15.66 8.63 11.80
C ASP A 116 15.19 7.17 11.69
N LEU A 117 15.79 6.42 10.76
CA LEU A 117 15.52 5.00 10.56
C LEU A 117 16.02 4.11 11.70
N THR A 118 16.92 4.60 12.57
CA THR A 118 17.48 3.81 13.68
C THR A 118 16.45 3.45 14.75
N LYS A 119 15.31 4.11 14.76
CA LYS A 119 14.17 3.81 15.63
C LYS A 119 13.48 2.49 15.31
N LEU A 120 13.59 2.00 14.07
CA LEU A 120 12.98 0.73 13.66
C LEU A 120 13.54 -0.44 14.48
N LYS A 121 12.67 -1.30 14.99
CA LYS A 121 13.05 -2.54 15.69
C LYS A 121 13.84 -3.46 14.78
N CYS A 122 13.45 -3.52 13.49
CA CYS A 122 14.16 -4.31 12.48
C CYS A 122 15.35 -3.57 11.83
N TYR A 123 15.77 -2.40 12.28
CA TYR A 123 16.83 -1.58 11.66
C TYR A 123 18.09 -2.38 11.26
N ARG A 124 18.57 -3.28 12.15
CA ARG A 124 19.79 -4.09 11.92
C ARG A 124 19.67 -5.05 10.74
N TYR A 125 18.47 -5.33 10.28
CA TYR A 125 18.19 -6.23 9.16
C TYR A 125 17.92 -5.50 7.85
N LEU A 126 17.87 -4.15 7.88
CA LEU A 126 17.72 -3.33 6.69
C LEU A 126 19.04 -3.30 5.90
N ARG A 127 18.90 -3.33 4.58
CA ARG A 127 20.01 -3.22 3.64
C ARG A 127 20.09 -1.82 3.10
N ASP A 128 21.33 -1.31 2.93
CA ASP A 128 21.62 0.00 2.34
C ASP A 128 20.77 1.15 2.95
N SER A 129 20.89 1.34 4.26
CA SER A 129 20.15 2.38 4.99
C SER A 129 20.41 3.79 4.43
N ARG A 130 21.62 4.06 3.88
CA ARG A 130 21.92 5.35 3.22
C ARG A 130 21.07 5.59 1.98
N ARG A 131 20.83 4.54 1.17
CA ARG A 131 19.96 4.63 0.01
C ARG A 131 18.50 4.81 0.44
N LEU A 132 18.05 4.14 1.51
CA LEU A 132 16.71 4.32 2.08
C LEU A 132 16.50 5.77 2.52
N GLU A 133 17.45 6.39 3.22
CA GLU A 133 17.38 7.80 3.61
C GLU A 133 17.31 8.76 2.40
N ARG A 134 18.02 8.45 1.31
CA ARG A 134 17.99 9.24 0.06
C ARG A 134 16.73 9.02 -0.79
N SER A 135 15.93 8.01 -0.46
CA SER A 135 14.65 7.77 -1.16
C SER A 135 13.49 8.64 -0.65
N LEU A 136 13.68 9.39 0.42
CA LEU A 136 12.69 10.36 0.90
C LEU A 136 12.55 11.51 -0.10
N GLY A 137 11.33 11.85 -0.49
CA GLY A 137 11.03 12.84 -1.52
C GLY A 137 11.19 12.28 -2.95
N THR A 138 11.00 10.96 -3.17
CA THR A 138 11.07 10.32 -4.50
C THR A 138 9.76 9.62 -4.86
N LEU A 139 9.41 9.64 -6.14
CA LEU A 139 8.11 9.16 -6.61
C LEU A 139 8.01 7.63 -6.59
N GLY A 140 9.00 6.92 -7.13
CA GLY A 140 8.92 5.49 -7.38
C GLY A 140 8.31 5.14 -8.72
N GLY A 141 7.99 3.88 -8.91
CA GLY A 141 7.43 3.35 -10.14
C GLY A 141 6.08 2.66 -9.93
N GLY A 142 5.62 1.94 -10.93
CA GLY A 142 4.35 1.23 -10.87
C GLY A 142 3.16 2.17 -11.06
N ASN A 143 2.21 2.14 -10.11
CA ASN A 143 1.02 3.00 -10.15
C ASN A 143 1.24 4.39 -9.54
N HIS A 144 2.45 4.75 -9.12
CA HIS A 144 2.72 6.08 -8.58
C HIS A 144 2.66 7.16 -9.65
N PHE A 145 2.16 8.34 -9.26
CA PHE A 145 1.96 9.45 -10.20
C PHE A 145 2.01 10.82 -9.49
N ILE A 146 2.20 11.84 -10.30
CA ILE A 146 1.98 13.25 -9.96
C ILE A 146 0.92 13.75 -10.93
N GLU A 147 -0.18 14.30 -10.44
CA GLU A 147 -1.34 14.69 -11.23
C GLU A 147 -1.84 16.06 -10.80
N ILE A 148 -2.39 16.82 -11.72
CA ILE A 148 -3.20 18.00 -11.43
C ILE A 148 -4.59 17.75 -11.96
N ASP A 149 -5.56 17.76 -11.05
CA ASP A 149 -6.97 17.66 -11.34
C ASP A 149 -7.65 19.03 -11.22
N GLU A 150 -8.72 19.21 -11.97
CA GLU A 150 -9.55 20.42 -11.97
C GLU A 150 -11.01 20.07 -11.66
N THR A 151 -11.61 20.86 -10.77
CA THR A 151 -13.05 20.81 -10.47
C THR A 151 -13.87 21.56 -11.52
N SER A 152 -15.20 21.37 -11.52
CA SER A 152 -16.10 22.04 -12.45
C SER A 152 -16.11 23.58 -12.33
N ASP A 153 -15.74 24.13 -11.17
CA ASP A 153 -15.59 25.56 -10.93
C ASP A 153 -14.17 26.11 -11.21
N GLY A 154 -13.28 25.27 -11.75
CA GLY A 154 -11.92 25.64 -12.16
C GLY A 154 -10.88 25.59 -11.05
N CYS A 155 -11.20 25.09 -9.86
CA CYS A 155 -10.24 24.93 -8.79
C CYS A 155 -9.29 23.74 -9.08
N LYS A 156 -7.98 23.95 -8.93
CA LYS A 156 -6.94 22.93 -9.19
C LYS A 156 -6.45 22.27 -7.91
N TYR A 157 -6.11 20.99 -8.06
CA TYR A 157 -5.54 20.16 -6.99
C TYR A 157 -4.31 19.43 -7.50
N LEU A 158 -3.17 19.59 -6.82
CA LEU A 158 -2.00 18.75 -7.03
C LEU A 158 -2.15 17.46 -6.20
N ILE A 159 -1.99 16.33 -6.85
CA ILE A 159 -2.09 15.00 -6.23
C ILE A 159 -0.76 14.28 -6.41
N VAL A 160 -0.17 13.82 -5.30
CA VAL A 160 1.06 13.03 -5.30
C VAL A 160 0.75 11.65 -4.74
N HIS A 161 0.82 10.61 -5.59
CA HIS A 161 0.62 9.21 -5.21
C HIS A 161 1.97 8.53 -5.06
N SER A 162 2.33 8.16 -3.84
CA SER A 162 3.56 7.42 -3.52
C SER A 162 3.47 6.78 -2.14
N GLY A 163 4.45 5.93 -1.81
CA GLY A 163 4.50 5.17 -0.56
C GLY A 163 5.84 5.26 0.16
N SER A 164 6.14 4.23 0.97
CA SER A 164 7.36 4.15 1.79
C SER A 164 8.59 3.66 1.03
N ARG A 165 8.51 3.55 -0.29
CA ARG A 165 9.59 3.15 -1.15
C ARG A 165 10.15 1.76 -0.76
N ASN A 166 11.46 1.54 -0.95
CA ASN A 166 12.09 0.27 -0.56
C ASN A 166 12.14 0.04 0.96
N LEU A 167 11.91 1.09 1.78
CA LEU A 167 11.86 0.94 3.25
C LEU A 167 10.71 0.00 3.66
N GLY A 168 9.47 0.33 3.29
CA GLY A 168 8.31 -0.50 3.63
C GLY A 168 8.43 -1.92 3.08
N LYS A 169 8.97 -2.06 1.85
CA LYS A 169 9.23 -3.39 1.28
C LYS A 169 10.18 -4.23 2.13
N GLN A 170 11.27 -3.66 2.62
CA GLN A 170 12.22 -4.39 3.46
C GLN A 170 11.63 -4.74 4.83
N VAL A 171 10.88 -3.82 5.44
CA VAL A 171 10.17 -4.05 6.71
C VAL A 171 9.13 -5.15 6.55
N ALA A 172 8.25 -5.08 5.55
CA ALA A 172 7.24 -6.11 5.28
C ALA A 172 7.89 -7.49 5.05
N GLN A 173 8.98 -7.55 4.26
CA GLN A 173 9.70 -8.80 4.00
C GLN A 173 10.39 -9.36 5.24
N TYR A 174 10.93 -8.50 6.11
CA TYR A 174 11.51 -8.93 7.36
C TYR A 174 10.48 -9.60 8.27
N TYR A 175 9.35 -8.92 8.52
CA TYR A 175 8.32 -9.45 9.41
C TYR A 175 7.59 -10.66 8.82
N GLN A 176 7.40 -10.76 7.50
CA GLN A 176 6.84 -11.96 6.89
C GLN A 176 7.77 -13.16 7.05
N ARG A 177 9.08 -12.98 6.86
CA ARG A 177 10.06 -14.06 7.14
C ARG A 177 10.10 -14.43 8.62
N LEU A 178 10.00 -13.44 9.50
CA LEU A 178 9.93 -13.70 10.95
C LEU A 178 8.67 -14.51 11.28
N ALA A 179 7.52 -14.16 10.72
CA ALA A 179 6.25 -14.88 10.89
C ALA A 179 6.37 -16.35 10.44
N THR A 180 6.92 -16.60 9.25
CA THR A 180 7.18 -17.95 8.74
C THR A 180 8.13 -18.73 9.65
N ASN A 181 9.19 -18.10 10.14
CA ASN A 181 10.13 -18.74 11.06
C ASN A 181 9.49 -19.06 12.42
N LEU A 182 8.63 -18.16 12.93
CA LEU A 182 7.88 -18.39 14.18
C LEU A 182 6.94 -19.60 14.05
N ASP A 183 6.24 -19.73 12.94
CA ASP A 183 5.38 -20.88 12.66
C ASP A 183 6.19 -22.18 12.58
N ARG A 184 7.41 -22.14 12.06
CA ARG A 184 8.39 -23.27 12.08
C ARG A 184 8.99 -23.55 13.44
N GLY A 185 8.66 -22.81 14.50
CA GLY A 185 9.16 -23.02 15.86
C GLY A 185 10.41 -22.23 16.24
N TYR A 186 10.62 -21.05 15.65
CA TYR A 186 11.78 -20.19 15.94
C TYR A 186 11.91 -19.81 17.43
N ASP A 187 10.81 -19.57 18.14
CA ASP A 187 10.85 -19.32 19.59
C ASP A 187 11.36 -20.53 20.38
N THR A 188 10.99 -21.72 19.96
CA THR A 188 11.52 -22.98 20.54
C THR A 188 13.01 -23.13 20.25
N TYR A 189 13.43 -22.77 19.03
CA TYR A 189 14.86 -22.72 18.66
C TYR A 189 15.63 -21.77 19.57
N LEU A 190 15.15 -20.54 19.81
CA LEU A 190 15.83 -19.57 20.68
C LEU A 190 16.00 -20.11 22.11
N LYS A 191 14.95 -20.70 22.68
CA LYS A 191 15.03 -21.32 24.03
C LYS A 191 16.04 -22.45 24.08
N LYS A 192 15.99 -23.39 23.14
CA LYS A 192 16.93 -24.52 23.05
C LYS A 192 18.35 -24.05 22.76
N ARG A 193 18.55 -23.03 21.95
CA ARG A 193 19.86 -22.41 21.70
C ARG A 193 20.50 -21.92 22.98
N ASP A 194 19.76 -21.17 23.79
CA ASP A 194 20.29 -20.60 25.03
C ASP A 194 20.58 -21.69 26.07
N GLU A 195 19.78 -22.75 26.09
CA GLU A 195 20.02 -23.95 26.92
C GLU A 195 21.28 -24.70 26.49
N ILE A 196 21.45 -24.97 25.19
CA ILE A 196 22.65 -25.59 24.63
C ILE A 196 23.89 -24.77 24.99
N ILE A 197 23.86 -23.45 24.77
CA ILE A 197 25.00 -22.57 25.08
C ILE A 197 25.37 -22.66 26.57
N ARG A 198 24.38 -22.62 27.46
CA ARG A 198 24.58 -22.71 28.91
C ARG A 198 25.17 -24.06 29.30
N THR A 199 24.48 -25.16 28.93
CA THR A 199 24.85 -26.53 29.30
C THR A 199 26.27 -26.91 28.80
N TYR A 200 26.57 -26.59 27.53
CA TYR A 200 27.89 -26.92 26.96
C TYR A 200 29.02 -26.07 27.58
N LYS A 201 28.73 -24.81 27.98
CA LYS A 201 29.71 -24.01 28.74
C LYS A 201 29.95 -24.56 30.12
N GLU A 202 28.92 -24.99 30.85
CA GLU A 202 29.02 -25.60 32.18
C GLU A 202 29.78 -26.92 32.13
N GLN A 203 29.61 -27.70 31.06
CA GLN A 203 30.32 -28.97 30.83
C GLN A 203 31.73 -28.80 30.25
N GLY A 204 32.20 -27.60 29.98
CA GLY A 204 33.51 -27.35 29.37
C GLY A 204 33.60 -27.65 27.86
N ARG A 205 32.49 -27.99 27.21
CA ARG A 205 32.38 -28.41 25.80
C ARG A 205 32.17 -27.24 24.81
N LYS A 206 32.85 -26.13 25.02
CA LYS A 206 32.66 -24.91 24.24
C LYS A 206 32.90 -25.08 22.74
N SER A 207 33.83 -25.97 22.34
CA SER A 207 34.13 -26.24 20.93
C SER A 207 33.00 -26.91 20.16
N GLU A 208 32.08 -27.59 20.86
CA GLU A 208 30.96 -28.32 20.25
C GLU A 208 29.69 -27.47 20.09
N ILE A 209 29.66 -26.30 20.71
CA ILE A 209 28.46 -25.39 20.65
C ILE A 209 28.06 -25.10 19.23
N GLN A 210 29.00 -24.75 18.36
CA GLN A 210 28.71 -24.39 16.97
C GLN A 210 28.05 -25.53 16.18
N THR A 211 28.51 -26.75 16.38
CA THR A 211 27.96 -27.94 15.73
C THR A 211 26.55 -28.22 16.23
N ALA A 212 26.32 -28.20 17.54
CA ALA A 212 25.02 -28.44 18.15
C ALA A 212 24.00 -27.34 17.73
N LEU A 213 24.41 -26.07 17.62
CA LEU A 213 23.56 -25.01 17.12
C LEU A 213 23.21 -25.13 15.63
N LYS A 214 24.16 -25.66 14.83
CA LYS A 214 23.94 -25.91 13.40
C LYS A 214 22.91 -27.03 13.22
N GLU A 215 22.98 -28.10 13.97
CA GLU A 215 22.01 -29.20 13.96
C GLU A 215 20.63 -28.74 14.40
N LEU A 216 20.53 -27.96 15.49
CA LEU A 216 19.28 -27.38 15.95
C LEU A 216 18.66 -26.45 14.88
N HIS A 217 19.48 -25.63 14.23
CA HIS A 217 19.05 -24.76 13.17
C HIS A 217 18.41 -25.54 11.99
N TRP A 218 19.08 -26.62 11.55
CA TRP A 218 18.55 -27.49 10.50
C TRP A 218 17.19 -28.08 10.89
N GLN A 219 17.03 -28.59 12.10
CA GLN A 219 15.76 -29.16 12.58
C GLN A 219 14.60 -28.17 12.51
N VAL A 220 14.83 -26.87 12.78
CA VAL A 220 13.80 -25.84 12.73
C VAL A 220 13.49 -25.41 11.29
N TYR A 221 14.50 -25.22 10.44
CA TYR A 221 14.30 -24.73 9.07
C TYR A 221 13.78 -25.80 8.10
N GLU A 222 13.95 -27.09 8.40
CA GLU A 222 13.37 -28.18 7.62
C GLU A 222 11.95 -28.55 8.07
N SER A 223 11.44 -28.00 9.18
CA SER A 223 10.06 -28.21 9.59
C SER A 223 9.10 -27.49 8.65
N GLU A 224 8.04 -28.17 8.24
CA GLU A 224 6.96 -27.58 7.48
C GLU A 224 6.22 -26.51 8.30
N THR A 225 5.68 -25.51 7.66
CA THR A 225 4.77 -24.54 8.30
C THR A 225 3.41 -25.17 8.51
N SER A 226 2.73 -24.79 9.62
CA SER A 226 1.37 -25.22 9.92
C SER A 226 0.33 -24.59 9.01
N MET A 227 0.70 -23.50 8.35
CA MET A 227 -0.13 -22.74 7.42
C MET A 227 0.72 -22.23 6.24
N PRO A 228 0.10 -21.75 5.15
CA PRO A 228 0.83 -21.20 4.00
C PRO A 228 1.79 -20.07 4.40
N ASP A 229 3.00 -20.08 3.85
CA ASP A 229 4.06 -19.11 4.16
C ASP A 229 3.61 -17.65 4.01
N ASP A 230 2.73 -17.36 3.06
CA ASP A 230 2.17 -16.03 2.79
C ASP A 230 1.08 -15.60 3.77
N LEU A 231 0.55 -16.52 4.58
CA LEU A 231 -0.44 -16.30 5.63
C LEU A 231 0.12 -16.48 7.05
N CYS A 232 1.40 -16.83 7.21
CA CYS A 232 2.06 -16.84 8.51
C CYS A 232 1.99 -15.44 9.15
N TYR A 233 1.79 -15.41 10.47
CA TYR A 233 1.48 -14.18 11.21
C TYR A 233 2.48 -13.91 12.35
N VAL A 234 2.49 -12.67 12.80
CA VAL A 234 3.15 -12.25 14.04
C VAL A 234 2.10 -12.02 15.14
N SER A 235 2.46 -12.32 16.39
CA SER A 235 1.62 -12.15 17.58
C SER A 235 2.44 -11.74 18.79
N GLY A 236 1.78 -11.33 19.89
CA GLY A 236 2.43 -10.92 21.13
C GLY A 236 3.47 -9.81 20.88
N LYS A 237 4.67 -9.96 21.48
CA LYS A 237 5.75 -8.96 21.35
C LYS A 237 6.15 -8.67 19.90
N TYR A 238 6.06 -9.66 19.01
CA TYR A 238 6.41 -9.49 17.59
C TYR A 238 5.34 -8.71 16.82
N LEU A 239 4.08 -8.80 17.25
CA LEU A 239 3.02 -7.94 16.75
C LEU A 239 3.26 -6.49 17.19
N GLU A 240 3.59 -6.25 18.47
CA GLU A 240 3.90 -4.90 18.97
C GLU A 240 5.10 -4.27 18.23
N GLU A 241 6.17 -5.04 18.02
CA GLU A 241 7.34 -4.59 17.24
C GLU A 241 6.96 -4.28 15.78
N TYR A 242 6.12 -5.12 15.16
CA TYR A 242 5.66 -4.93 13.79
C TYR A 242 4.79 -3.68 13.65
N LEU A 243 3.81 -3.48 14.53
CA LEU A 243 2.94 -2.30 14.51
C LEU A 243 3.75 -1.01 14.65
N TYR A 244 4.72 -1.00 15.56
CA TYR A 244 5.63 0.12 15.75
C TYR A 244 6.45 0.44 14.48
N ASP A 245 7.00 -0.57 13.82
CA ASP A 245 7.78 -0.39 12.60
C ASP A 245 6.89 -0.01 11.40
N VAL A 246 5.66 -0.53 11.34
CA VAL A 246 4.65 -0.13 10.34
C VAL A 246 4.32 1.36 10.48
N GLU A 247 4.10 1.86 11.69
CA GLU A 247 3.83 3.27 11.94
C GLU A 247 4.99 4.17 11.47
N ILE A 248 6.24 3.78 11.72
CA ILE A 248 7.42 4.50 11.20
C ILE A 248 7.42 4.52 9.66
N CYS A 249 7.09 3.39 9.00
CA CYS A 249 7.00 3.34 7.55
C CYS A 249 5.87 4.23 7.01
N GLN A 250 4.72 4.27 7.68
CA GLN A 250 3.58 5.13 7.35
C GLN A 250 3.97 6.61 7.45
N ASN A 251 4.68 6.99 8.51
CA ASN A 251 5.20 8.34 8.71
C ASN A 251 6.25 8.71 7.65
N PHE A 252 7.12 7.76 7.27
CA PHE A 252 8.06 7.96 6.16
C PHE A 252 7.33 8.20 4.84
N ALA A 253 6.31 7.39 4.52
CA ALA A 253 5.51 7.53 3.31
C ALA A 253 4.73 8.85 3.27
N LYS A 254 4.18 9.26 4.42
CA LYS A 254 3.52 10.55 4.57
C LYS A 254 4.50 11.70 4.24
N ARG A 255 5.66 11.72 4.90
CA ARG A 255 6.68 12.76 4.67
C ARG A 255 7.24 12.71 3.25
N ASN A 256 7.37 11.51 2.66
CA ASN A 256 7.78 11.33 1.27
C ASN A 256 6.88 12.10 0.29
N ARG A 257 5.55 11.98 0.44
CA ARG A 257 4.58 12.69 -0.41
C ARG A 257 4.58 14.20 -0.16
N GLU A 258 4.62 14.62 1.11
CA GLU A 258 4.68 16.04 1.49
C GLU A 258 5.92 16.71 0.87
N LEU A 259 7.09 16.10 1.03
CA LEU A 259 8.35 16.65 0.52
C LEU A 259 8.35 16.78 -1.01
N MET A 260 7.79 15.80 -1.73
CA MET A 260 7.64 15.92 -3.19
C MET A 260 6.72 17.09 -3.57
N ALA A 261 5.58 17.24 -2.90
CA ALA A 261 4.66 18.35 -3.15
C ALA A 261 5.32 19.70 -2.84
N GLU A 262 6.06 19.82 -1.74
CA GLU A 262 6.82 21.02 -1.38
C GLU A 262 7.83 21.39 -2.48
N ILE A 263 8.63 20.42 -2.96
CA ILE A 263 9.60 20.63 -4.02
C ILE A 263 8.92 21.08 -5.33
N ILE A 264 7.79 20.45 -5.70
CA ILE A 264 7.04 20.81 -6.90
C ILE A 264 6.51 22.24 -6.75
N LEU A 265 5.82 22.55 -5.65
CA LEU A 265 5.22 23.86 -5.42
C LEU A 265 6.26 24.98 -5.41
N GLU A 266 7.42 24.77 -4.78
CA GLU A 266 8.52 25.73 -4.79
C GLU A 266 9.02 26.01 -6.21
N ARG A 267 9.21 24.95 -7.03
CA ARG A 267 9.71 25.09 -8.40
C ARG A 267 8.74 25.78 -9.35
N ILE A 268 7.44 25.57 -9.17
CA ILE A 268 6.43 26.23 -9.99
C ILE A 268 6.00 27.61 -9.42
N GLY A 269 6.47 27.98 -8.22
CA GLY A 269 6.18 29.27 -7.58
C GLY A 269 4.75 29.36 -7.03
N MET A 270 4.19 28.23 -6.57
CA MET A 270 2.82 28.14 -6.04
C MET A 270 2.81 27.81 -4.55
N THR A 271 1.67 28.08 -3.90
CA THR A 271 1.45 27.80 -2.48
C THR A 271 0.21 26.93 -2.29
N SER A 272 0.24 26.12 -1.23
CA SER A 272 -0.89 25.31 -0.79
C SER A 272 -1.93 26.15 -0.06
N LEU A 273 -3.21 25.99 -0.39
CA LEU A 273 -4.34 26.57 0.37
C LEU A 273 -4.83 25.61 1.45
N GLU A 274 -4.88 24.32 1.14
CA GLU A 274 -5.32 23.24 2.00
C GLU A 274 -4.67 21.94 1.50
N ALA A 275 -4.42 20.99 2.39
CA ALA A 275 -3.93 19.67 1.98
C ALA A 275 -4.41 18.57 2.93
N PHE A 276 -4.53 17.34 2.40
CA PHE A 276 -4.89 16.16 3.17
C PHE A 276 -4.29 14.89 2.57
N HIS A 277 -4.23 13.83 3.39
CA HIS A 277 -3.77 12.51 2.97
C HIS A 277 -4.91 11.51 2.83
N THR A 278 -4.78 10.60 1.87
CA THR A 278 -5.63 9.42 1.72
C THR A 278 -4.74 8.19 1.55
N ILE A 279 -4.67 7.35 2.58
CA ILE A 279 -3.74 6.21 2.65
C ILE A 279 -4.51 4.91 2.42
N HIS A 280 -3.94 3.93 1.69
CA HIS A 280 -4.66 2.72 1.29
C HIS A 280 -3.93 1.38 1.53
N ASN A 281 -2.70 1.37 2.04
CA ASN A 281 -1.97 0.16 2.45
C ASN A 281 -1.36 0.41 3.84
N TYR A 282 -2.12 0.15 4.88
CA TYR A 282 -1.68 0.50 6.23
C TYR A 282 -2.43 -0.24 7.33
N ILE A 283 -1.96 -0.10 8.55
CA ILE A 283 -2.68 -0.47 9.76
C ILE A 283 -2.99 0.81 10.52
N ASP A 284 -4.26 1.03 10.80
CA ASP A 284 -4.68 1.97 11.81
C ASP A 284 -4.40 1.34 13.17
N VAL A 285 -3.36 1.83 13.85
CA VAL A 285 -2.91 1.24 15.11
C VAL A 285 -3.78 1.60 16.30
N ASP A 286 -4.57 2.69 16.20
CA ASP A 286 -5.49 3.12 17.24
C ASP A 286 -6.79 2.32 17.19
N GLU A 287 -7.32 2.08 15.99
CA GLU A 287 -8.54 1.30 15.78
C GLU A 287 -8.29 -0.19 15.53
N MET A 288 -7.04 -0.57 15.34
CA MET A 288 -6.62 -1.93 14.97
C MET A 288 -7.34 -2.43 13.73
N ILE A 289 -7.39 -1.60 12.68
CA ILE A 289 -7.95 -1.92 11.37
C ILE A 289 -6.83 -1.95 10.33
N LEU A 290 -6.66 -3.10 9.70
CA LEU A 290 -5.81 -3.28 8.55
C LEU A 290 -6.58 -2.91 7.27
N ARG A 291 -5.95 -2.12 6.38
CA ARG A 291 -6.47 -1.76 5.07
C ARG A 291 -5.44 -2.06 3.99
N LYS A 292 -5.84 -2.84 2.98
CA LYS A 292 -5.04 -3.15 1.80
C LYS A 292 -5.82 -2.79 0.54
N GLY A 293 -5.39 -1.74 -0.15
CA GLY A 293 -6.16 -1.19 -1.26
C GLY A 293 -7.54 -0.72 -0.81
N ALA A 294 -7.61 -0.12 0.37
CA ALA A 294 -8.80 0.49 0.95
C ALA A 294 -8.38 1.69 1.79
N ILE A 295 -9.20 2.72 1.82
CA ILE A 295 -8.95 3.96 2.56
C ILE A 295 -9.83 4.06 3.80
N ALA A 296 -9.41 4.84 4.80
CA ALA A 296 -10.33 5.30 5.85
C ALA A 296 -11.39 6.22 5.24
N ALA A 297 -12.58 6.20 5.83
CA ALA A 297 -13.71 7.06 5.45
C ALA A 297 -14.56 7.36 6.70
N HIS A 298 -13.90 7.93 7.73
CA HIS A 298 -14.57 8.33 8.96
C HIS A 298 -15.53 9.48 8.69
N ASN A 299 -16.48 9.67 9.60
CA ASN A 299 -17.46 10.73 9.44
C ASN A 299 -16.79 12.12 9.35
N GLY A 300 -17.02 12.81 8.25
CA GLY A 300 -16.43 14.14 7.99
C GLY A 300 -15.00 14.13 7.45
N GLU A 301 -14.35 12.97 7.32
CA GLU A 301 -12.99 12.85 6.77
C GLU A 301 -12.97 13.09 5.26
N LYS A 302 -12.15 14.04 4.79
CA LYS A 302 -11.93 14.25 3.35
C LYS A 302 -11.10 13.11 2.77
N VAL A 303 -11.56 12.58 1.64
CA VAL A 303 -10.91 11.48 0.94
C VAL A 303 -10.84 11.73 -0.57
N LEU A 304 -9.81 11.16 -1.20
CA LEU A 304 -9.63 11.15 -2.64
C LEU A 304 -9.63 9.70 -3.13
N ILE A 305 -10.46 9.41 -4.13
CA ILE A 305 -10.55 8.09 -4.78
C ILE A 305 -10.19 8.27 -6.26
N PRO A 306 -8.94 7.97 -6.67
CA PRO A 306 -8.53 8.07 -8.07
C PRO A 306 -9.20 6.99 -8.91
N ILE A 307 -9.60 7.36 -10.12
CA ILE A 307 -10.24 6.45 -11.08
C ILE A 307 -9.20 5.97 -12.10
N ASN A 308 -8.72 6.87 -12.95
CA ASN A 308 -7.64 6.64 -13.91
C ASN A 308 -7.17 7.97 -14.50
N MET A 309 -6.11 7.94 -15.32
CA MET A 309 -5.46 9.12 -15.90
C MET A 309 -6.36 9.99 -16.79
N ARG A 310 -7.55 9.50 -17.21
CA ARG A 310 -8.52 10.24 -18.05
C ARG A 310 -9.73 10.70 -17.25
N ASP A 311 -10.26 9.81 -16.42
CA ASP A 311 -11.53 10.04 -15.70
C ASP A 311 -11.30 10.80 -14.39
N GLY A 312 -10.03 10.91 -13.94
CA GLY A 312 -9.62 11.71 -12.80
C GLY A 312 -9.90 11.08 -11.46
N SER A 313 -10.35 11.88 -10.50
CA SER A 313 -10.50 11.47 -9.11
C SER A 313 -11.82 11.92 -8.52
N VAL A 314 -12.37 11.14 -7.60
CA VAL A 314 -13.56 11.51 -6.81
C VAL A 314 -13.09 12.15 -5.51
N LEU A 315 -13.40 13.42 -5.30
CA LEU A 315 -13.29 14.11 -4.02
C LEU A 315 -14.55 13.85 -3.21
N ALA A 316 -14.41 13.34 -2.00
CA ALA A 316 -15.55 12.95 -1.18
C ALA A 316 -15.30 13.17 0.32
N VAL A 317 -16.34 12.97 1.12
CA VAL A 317 -16.28 12.96 2.59
C VAL A 317 -16.79 11.64 3.10
N GLY A 318 -16.06 11.02 4.00
CA GLY A 318 -16.42 9.76 4.65
C GLY A 318 -17.70 9.89 5.48
N LYS A 319 -18.51 8.84 5.48
CA LYS A 319 -19.75 8.71 6.29
C LYS A 319 -19.53 8.02 7.62
N GLY A 320 -18.35 7.44 7.85
CA GLY A 320 -18.07 6.67 9.07
C GLY A 320 -18.93 5.41 9.18
N ASN A 321 -19.18 4.71 8.06
CA ASN A 321 -20.04 3.53 8.06
C ASN A 321 -19.36 2.32 8.74
N PRO A 322 -19.85 1.88 9.92
CA PRO A 322 -19.23 0.77 10.67
C PRO A 322 -19.36 -0.58 9.94
N GLU A 323 -20.40 -0.75 9.10
CA GLU A 323 -20.56 -1.96 8.29
C GLU A 323 -19.44 -2.12 7.26
N TRP A 324 -18.77 -1.04 6.89
CA TRP A 324 -17.64 -1.00 5.96
C TRP A 324 -16.27 -0.91 6.66
N ASN A 325 -16.19 -1.20 7.96
CA ASN A 325 -14.99 -0.94 8.77
C ASN A 325 -14.51 0.53 8.66
N TYR A 326 -15.45 1.49 8.62
CA TYR A 326 -15.15 2.91 8.44
C TYR A 326 -14.24 3.17 7.23
N SER A 327 -14.47 2.45 6.11
CA SER A 327 -13.57 2.40 4.97
C SER A 327 -14.32 2.62 3.66
N ALA A 328 -13.56 2.97 2.62
CA ALA A 328 -14.01 3.10 1.24
C ALA A 328 -12.98 2.45 0.27
N PRO A 329 -13.34 2.19 -1.00
CA PRO A 329 -12.37 1.73 -1.98
C PRO A 329 -11.27 2.77 -2.21
N HIS A 330 -10.07 2.31 -2.55
CA HIS A 330 -8.94 3.20 -2.79
C HIS A 330 -8.86 3.72 -4.23
N GLY A 331 -9.68 3.20 -5.14
CA GLY A 331 -9.66 3.55 -6.56
C GLY A 331 -10.74 2.83 -7.33
N ALA A 332 -10.65 2.83 -8.66
CA ALA A 332 -11.62 2.14 -9.51
C ALA A 332 -11.47 0.60 -9.52
N GLY A 333 -10.28 0.11 -9.22
CA GLY A 333 -9.91 -1.30 -9.45
C GLY A 333 -9.59 -1.59 -10.92
N ARG A 334 -8.83 -2.65 -11.16
CA ARG A 334 -8.39 -3.03 -12.50
C ARG A 334 -9.34 -4.02 -13.15
N LEU A 335 -9.49 -3.91 -14.48
CA LEU A 335 -10.19 -4.90 -15.32
C LEU A 335 -9.25 -6.00 -15.80
N MET A 336 -7.93 -5.75 -15.81
CA MET A 336 -6.93 -6.70 -16.29
C MET A 336 -5.60 -6.51 -15.56
N SER A 337 -4.81 -7.58 -15.51
CA SER A 337 -3.46 -7.53 -14.94
C SER A 337 -2.54 -6.60 -15.75
N ARG A 338 -1.43 -6.14 -15.15
CA ARG A 338 -0.44 -5.30 -15.84
C ARG A 338 0.12 -5.96 -17.08
N THR A 339 0.43 -7.26 -16.99
CA THR A 339 0.93 -8.05 -18.14
C THR A 339 -0.12 -8.15 -19.24
N ALA A 340 -1.38 -8.41 -18.89
CA ALA A 340 -2.46 -8.46 -19.88
C ALA A 340 -2.68 -7.09 -20.56
N ALA A 341 -2.62 -6.00 -19.81
CA ALA A 341 -2.71 -4.64 -20.35
C ALA A 341 -1.58 -4.35 -21.35
N LYS A 342 -0.32 -4.63 -21.02
CA LYS A 342 0.82 -4.45 -21.94
C LYS A 342 0.72 -5.28 -23.21
N ASN A 343 0.11 -6.46 -23.14
CA ASN A 343 -0.01 -7.36 -24.29
C ASN A 343 -1.22 -7.06 -25.19
N ASN A 344 -2.28 -6.49 -24.63
CA ASN A 344 -3.58 -6.39 -25.33
C ASN A 344 -3.99 -4.97 -25.68
N LEU A 345 -3.40 -3.94 -25.03
CA LEU A 345 -3.76 -2.55 -25.28
C LEU A 345 -2.89 -1.93 -26.37
N SER A 346 -3.46 -0.96 -27.10
CA SER A 346 -2.80 -0.22 -28.15
C SER A 346 -2.29 1.13 -27.64
N LEU A 347 -1.04 1.47 -27.98
CA LEU A 347 -0.49 2.79 -27.66
C LEU A 347 -1.22 3.93 -28.38
N ASP A 348 -1.72 3.68 -29.60
CA ASP A 348 -2.46 4.71 -30.35
C ASP A 348 -3.82 4.99 -29.72
N GLU A 349 -4.53 3.94 -29.26
CA GLU A 349 -5.76 4.11 -28.48
C GLU A 349 -5.51 4.81 -27.16
N TYR A 350 -4.40 4.48 -26.47
CA TYR A 350 -4.01 5.16 -25.25
C TYR A 350 -3.78 6.65 -25.46
N LYS A 351 -3.02 7.03 -26.51
CA LYS A 351 -2.81 8.44 -26.87
C LYS A 351 -4.12 9.16 -27.20
N GLU A 352 -5.03 8.51 -27.92
CA GLU A 352 -6.33 9.07 -28.27
C GLU A 352 -7.18 9.31 -27.03
N MET A 353 -7.22 8.35 -26.10
CA MET A 353 -8.00 8.47 -24.86
C MET A 353 -7.47 9.55 -23.91
N MET A 354 -6.18 9.86 -24.00
CA MET A 354 -5.54 10.90 -23.18
C MET A 354 -5.58 12.29 -23.80
N ARG A 355 -6.31 12.49 -24.91
CA ARG A 355 -6.49 13.84 -25.49
C ARG A 355 -7.15 14.78 -24.48
N GLY A 356 -6.52 15.92 -24.25
CA GLY A 356 -6.96 16.94 -23.29
C GLY A 356 -6.26 16.87 -21.93
N VAL A 357 -5.46 15.84 -21.68
CA VAL A 357 -4.58 15.76 -20.52
C VAL A 357 -3.14 15.97 -20.96
N TYR A 358 -2.46 16.96 -20.41
CA TYR A 358 -1.04 17.17 -20.68
C TYR A 358 -0.22 16.07 -19.99
N SER A 359 0.56 15.28 -20.74
CA SER A 359 1.39 14.23 -20.19
C SER A 359 2.54 13.88 -21.14
N THR A 360 3.76 13.83 -20.60
CA THR A 360 4.96 13.32 -21.30
C THR A 360 5.21 11.84 -21.04
N SER A 361 4.33 11.21 -20.22
CA SER A 361 4.47 9.81 -19.78
C SER A 361 3.67 8.82 -20.61
N ILE A 362 3.01 9.24 -21.71
CA ILE A 362 2.18 8.35 -22.54
C ILE A 362 3.07 7.62 -23.55
N ASN A 363 3.50 6.41 -23.18
CA ASN A 363 4.41 5.59 -23.99
C ASN A 363 4.22 4.09 -23.68
N GLU A 364 4.97 3.21 -24.34
CA GLU A 364 4.88 1.75 -24.17
C GLU A 364 5.18 1.28 -22.73
N SER A 365 6.08 1.97 -22.02
CA SER A 365 6.46 1.58 -20.65
C SER A 365 5.33 1.80 -19.64
N THR A 366 4.40 2.74 -19.92
CA THR A 366 3.24 3.08 -19.08
C THR A 366 1.91 2.53 -19.62
N LEU A 367 1.94 1.71 -20.66
CA LEU A 367 0.72 1.15 -21.30
C LEU A 367 -0.13 0.31 -20.33
N ASP A 368 0.50 -0.31 -19.32
CA ASP A 368 -0.21 -1.04 -18.28
C ASP A 368 -1.06 -0.14 -17.34
N GLU A 369 -0.84 1.17 -17.39
CA GLU A 369 -1.60 2.17 -16.61
C GLU A 369 -2.64 2.92 -17.47
N ALA A 370 -2.81 2.55 -18.74
CA ALA A 370 -3.79 3.17 -19.63
C ALA A 370 -5.22 3.09 -19.05
N PRO A 371 -6.08 4.09 -19.31
CA PRO A 371 -7.45 4.14 -18.75
C PRO A 371 -8.27 2.87 -19.00
N MET A 372 -8.06 2.19 -20.14
CA MET A 372 -8.74 0.95 -20.51
C MET A 372 -8.45 -0.23 -19.57
N ALA A 373 -7.37 -0.17 -18.79
CA ALA A 373 -7.02 -1.20 -17.82
C ALA A 373 -7.87 -1.16 -16.53
N TYR A 374 -8.70 -0.13 -16.36
CA TYR A 374 -9.44 0.16 -15.13
C TYR A 374 -10.97 0.10 -15.34
N LYS A 375 -11.70 -0.18 -14.25
CA LYS A 375 -13.16 -0.06 -14.22
C LYS A 375 -13.56 1.40 -14.48
N ARG A 376 -14.72 1.59 -15.06
CA ARG A 376 -15.22 2.93 -15.35
C ARG A 376 -15.74 3.63 -14.10
N LEU A 377 -15.75 4.95 -14.12
CA LEU A 377 -16.26 5.79 -13.04
C LEU A 377 -17.69 5.40 -12.62
N GLU A 378 -18.57 5.15 -13.60
CA GLU A 378 -19.98 4.82 -13.37
C GLU A 378 -20.15 3.52 -12.58
N ASP A 379 -19.23 2.57 -12.77
CA ASP A 379 -19.27 1.26 -12.08
C ASP A 379 -18.95 1.39 -10.58
N ILE A 380 -18.27 2.47 -10.18
CA ILE A 380 -17.80 2.72 -8.81
C ILE A 380 -18.69 3.70 -8.06
N ILE A 381 -19.12 4.79 -8.71
CA ILE A 381 -19.86 5.91 -8.08
C ILE A 381 -21.10 5.45 -7.30
N ASP A 382 -21.89 4.54 -7.87
CA ASP A 382 -23.13 4.10 -7.21
C ASP A 382 -22.88 3.28 -5.96
N VAL A 383 -21.77 2.56 -5.95
CA VAL A 383 -21.45 1.63 -4.86
C VAL A 383 -20.85 2.36 -3.67
N ILE A 384 -19.99 3.36 -3.90
CA ILE A 384 -19.30 4.08 -2.83
C ILE A 384 -20.20 5.01 -2.01
N LYS A 385 -21.40 5.35 -2.51
CA LYS A 385 -22.38 6.21 -1.82
C LYS A 385 -22.78 5.72 -0.43
N GLU A 386 -22.57 4.44 -0.11
CA GLU A 386 -22.82 3.91 1.24
C GLU A 386 -21.70 4.26 2.22
N SER A 387 -20.48 4.51 1.74
CA SER A 387 -19.30 4.79 2.56
C SER A 387 -18.85 6.25 2.52
N VAL A 388 -19.18 6.99 1.45
CA VAL A 388 -18.79 8.39 1.27
C VAL A 388 -19.91 9.24 0.68
N ASP A 389 -19.91 10.55 0.97
CA ASP A 389 -20.65 11.57 0.25
C ASP A 389 -19.73 12.22 -0.78
N ILE A 390 -20.10 12.11 -2.05
CA ILE A 390 -19.32 12.67 -3.16
C ILE A 390 -19.50 14.18 -3.17
N ILE A 391 -18.38 14.91 -3.13
CA ILE A 391 -18.35 16.36 -3.29
C ILE A 391 -18.29 16.69 -4.78
N GLU A 392 -17.33 16.10 -5.51
CA GLU A 392 -17.01 16.42 -6.89
C GLU A 392 -16.27 15.26 -7.58
N VAL A 393 -16.41 15.18 -8.90
CA VAL A 393 -15.56 14.39 -9.78
C VAL A 393 -14.63 15.36 -10.50
N MET A 394 -13.38 15.36 -10.10
CA MET A 394 -12.34 16.19 -10.69
C MET A 394 -11.79 15.55 -11.96
N LYS A 395 -11.40 16.37 -12.94
CA LYS A 395 -10.81 15.90 -14.20
C LYS A 395 -9.32 16.16 -14.25
N PRO A 396 -8.51 15.21 -14.69
CA PRO A 396 -7.07 15.44 -14.82
C PRO A 396 -6.80 16.40 -15.99
N ILE A 397 -5.97 17.39 -15.74
CA ILE A 397 -5.47 18.33 -16.75
C ILE A 397 -3.97 18.12 -17.00
N TYR A 398 -3.26 17.51 -16.04
CA TYR A 398 -1.87 17.11 -16.12
C TYR A 398 -1.67 15.75 -15.44
N ASN A 399 -0.83 14.88 -16.02
CA ASN A 399 -0.44 13.62 -15.39
C ASN A 399 1.00 13.23 -15.76
N PHE A 400 1.78 12.86 -14.73
CA PHE A 400 3.12 12.30 -14.87
C PHE A 400 3.19 10.93 -14.18
N LYS A 401 3.64 9.91 -14.90
CA LYS A 401 3.94 8.57 -14.38
C LYS A 401 5.38 8.22 -14.62
N ALA A 402 6.02 7.64 -13.61
CA ALA A 402 7.35 7.08 -13.79
C ALA A 402 7.30 5.87 -14.74
N SER A 403 8.21 5.83 -15.68
CA SER A 403 8.51 4.60 -16.42
C SER A 403 9.15 3.57 -15.47
N ASN A 404 8.72 2.30 -15.56
CA ASN A 404 9.30 1.19 -14.81
C ASN A 404 10.64 0.73 -15.37
#